data_6ed2a616a8c8f84a2de9e9a090b0be91
#
_entry.id   6ed2a616a8c8f84a2de9e9a090b0be91
#
_cell.length_a   1.000
_cell.length_b   1.000
_cell.length_c   1.000
_cell.angle_alpha   90.00
_cell.angle_beta   90.00
_cell.angle_gamma   90.00
#
_symmetry.space_group_name_H-M   'P 1'
#
loop_
_entity.id
_entity.type
_entity.pdbx_description
1 polymer ?
#
loop_
_entity_poly.entity_id
_entity_poly.type
_entity_poly.pdbx_seq_one_letter_code
_entity_poly.pdbx_strand_id
1 'polypeptide(L)'
;MVDLGALFKDTGDIPWVVGLSGGKDSTALTMYLLETMEQLPPPIRNQKKVYITCVNTLVEAPPVIDHVHKFIERLHLYIQDRGLQIEVVELVPEHEQTFWSNVIGRGYPTPVREFRWCTDRMKIRPAQTFIQQHEDVFGNP
;
A
#
# COMPACT_ATOMS: atom_id res chain seq x y z
N MET A 1 -10.04 18.58 -9.46
CA MET A 1 -8.96 17.58 -9.33
C MET A 1 -8.06 18.03 -8.19
N VAL A 2 -7.70 17.14 -7.26
CA VAL A 2 -6.80 17.49 -6.14
C VAL A 2 -5.40 17.70 -6.70
N ASP A 3 -4.77 18.83 -6.36
CA ASP A 3 -3.36 19.08 -6.70
C ASP A 3 -2.47 18.35 -5.67
N LEU A 4 -1.98 17.17 -6.05
CA LEU A 4 -1.09 16.38 -5.19
C LEU A 4 0.23 17.11 -4.92
N GLY A 5 0.73 17.94 -5.85
CA GLY A 5 1.97 18.69 -5.65
C GLY A 5 1.83 19.75 -4.57
N ALA A 6 0.72 20.47 -4.56
CA ALA A 6 0.40 21.41 -3.49
C ALA A 6 0.22 20.68 -2.15
N LEU A 7 -0.58 19.62 -2.12
CA LEU A 7 -0.80 18.81 -0.93
C LEU A 7 0.50 18.22 -0.37
N PHE A 8 1.39 17.77 -1.25
CA PHE A 8 2.69 17.22 -0.86
C PHE A 8 3.55 18.26 -0.15
N LYS A 9 3.54 19.50 -0.61
CA LYS A 9 4.26 20.63 0.03
C LYS A 9 3.63 21.00 1.37
N ASP A 10 2.30 21.10 1.41
CA ASP A 10 1.56 21.54 2.59
C ASP A 10 1.68 20.59 3.78
N THR A 11 1.89 19.29 3.52
CA THR A 11 2.07 18.29 4.57
C THR A 11 3.50 18.21 5.14
N GLY A 12 4.41 19.11 4.71
CA GLY A 12 5.76 19.20 5.27
C GLY A 12 6.53 17.89 5.21
N ASP A 13 7.06 17.43 6.33
CA ASP A 13 7.84 16.21 6.50
C ASP A 13 7.00 14.96 6.84
N ILE A 14 5.67 15.11 6.94
CA ILE A 14 4.77 13.98 7.23
C ILE A 14 4.87 12.91 6.15
N PRO A 15 5.22 11.66 6.48
CA PRO A 15 5.35 10.58 5.51
C PRO A 15 4.00 10.22 4.90
N TRP A 16 4.02 9.77 3.66
CA TRP A 16 2.82 9.36 2.94
C TRP A 16 2.75 7.85 2.78
N VAL A 17 1.57 7.28 2.98
CA VAL A 17 1.25 5.88 2.67
C VAL A 17 0.13 5.84 1.65
N VAL A 18 0.38 5.23 0.52
CA VAL A 18 -0.59 5.08 -0.57
C VAL A 18 -0.90 3.60 -0.77
N GLY A 19 -2.18 3.25 -0.62
CA GLY A 19 -2.64 1.87 -0.80
C GLY A 19 -2.82 1.52 -2.28
N LEU A 20 -2.14 0.46 -2.73
CA LEU A 20 -2.25 -0.12 -4.06
C LEU A 20 -3.01 -1.44 -3.98
N SER A 21 -4.22 -1.50 -4.53
CA SER A 21 -5.03 -2.73 -4.56
C SER A 21 -4.93 -3.50 -5.88
N GLY A 22 -4.19 -2.98 -6.86
CA GLY A 22 -4.15 -3.52 -8.22
C GLY A 22 -5.39 -3.20 -9.08
N GLY A 23 -6.38 -2.50 -8.53
CA GLY A 23 -7.52 -2.00 -9.27
C GLY A 23 -7.19 -0.71 -10.03
N LYS A 24 -8.02 -0.36 -11.01
CA LYS A 24 -7.81 0.80 -11.91
C LYS A 24 -7.63 2.12 -11.15
N ASP A 25 -8.41 2.35 -10.10
CA ASP A 25 -8.40 3.62 -9.38
C ASP A 25 -7.13 3.79 -8.54
N SER A 26 -6.71 2.76 -7.81
CA SER A 26 -5.46 2.76 -7.05
C SER A 26 -4.24 2.82 -7.96
N THR A 27 -4.29 2.16 -9.12
CA THR A 27 -3.26 2.26 -10.15
C THR A 27 -3.16 3.67 -10.71
N ALA A 28 -4.29 4.29 -11.06
CA ALA A 28 -4.33 5.67 -11.54
C ALA A 28 -3.79 6.67 -10.50
N LEU A 29 -4.16 6.50 -9.24
CA LEU A 29 -3.62 7.31 -8.13
C LEU A 29 -2.10 7.15 -7.99
N THR A 30 -1.61 5.91 -8.06
CA THR A 30 -0.17 5.62 -8.00
C THR A 30 0.57 6.29 -9.16
N MET A 31 0.07 6.17 -10.39
CA MET A 31 0.69 6.82 -11.55
C MET A 31 0.68 8.34 -11.43
N TYR A 32 -0.43 8.92 -10.97
CA TYR A 32 -0.52 10.37 -10.73
C TYR A 32 0.46 10.84 -9.64
N LEU A 33 0.66 10.05 -8.59
CA LEU A 33 1.67 10.33 -7.57
C LEU A 33 3.08 10.33 -8.19
N LEU A 34 3.43 9.33 -8.98
CA LEU A 34 4.75 9.23 -9.62
C LEU A 34 5.03 10.43 -10.53
N GLU A 35 4.09 10.77 -11.39
CA GLU A 35 4.20 11.94 -12.27
C GLU A 35 4.36 13.24 -11.46
N THR A 36 3.61 13.38 -10.37
CA THR A 36 3.74 14.54 -9.48
C THR A 36 5.13 14.59 -8.84
N MET A 37 5.62 13.46 -8.33
CA MET A 37 6.94 13.38 -7.71
C MET A 37 8.07 13.70 -8.68
N GLU A 38 7.95 13.33 -9.95
CA GLU A 38 8.92 13.69 -10.99
C GLU A 38 8.98 15.20 -11.26
N GLN A 39 7.83 15.85 -11.23
CA GLN A 39 7.72 17.29 -11.49
C GLN A 39 8.20 18.14 -10.31
N LEU A 40 8.25 17.58 -9.10
CA LEU A 40 8.71 18.28 -7.92
C LEU A 40 10.24 18.43 -7.91
N PRO A 41 10.76 19.60 -7.51
CA PRO A 41 12.20 19.77 -7.30
C PRO A 41 12.76 18.75 -6.28
N PRO A 42 13.98 18.23 -6.49
CA PRO A 42 14.57 17.23 -5.59
C PRO A 42 14.55 17.61 -4.09
N PRO A 43 14.82 18.87 -3.69
CA PRO A 43 14.73 19.25 -2.28
C PRO A 43 13.35 19.07 -1.67
N ILE A 44 12.29 19.24 -2.47
CA ILE A 44 10.91 19.08 -2.02
C ILE A 44 10.50 17.61 -2.02
N ARG A 45 10.73 16.91 -3.12
CA ARG A 45 10.32 15.50 -3.24
C ARG A 45 11.03 14.57 -2.25
N ASN A 46 12.22 14.97 -1.78
CA ASN A 46 13.02 14.19 -0.82
C ASN A 46 12.81 14.60 0.65
N GLN A 47 11.87 15.52 0.92
CA GLN A 47 11.60 15.98 2.29
C GLN A 47 10.98 14.89 3.16
N LYS A 48 10.23 13.98 2.56
CA LYS A 48 9.49 12.96 3.28
C LYS A 48 9.59 11.60 2.61
N LYS A 49 9.40 10.57 3.40
CA LYS A 49 9.28 9.19 2.88
C LYS A 49 7.90 8.96 2.30
N VAL A 50 7.85 8.25 1.18
CA VAL A 50 6.60 7.84 0.53
C VAL A 50 6.61 6.32 0.42
N TYR A 51 5.54 5.71 0.90
CA TYR A 51 5.33 4.27 0.83
C TYR A 51 4.14 3.95 -0.07
N ILE A 52 4.32 3.02 -0.98
CA ILE A 52 3.23 2.41 -1.73
C ILE A 52 3.03 1.00 -1.16
N THR A 53 1.93 0.78 -0.47
CA THR A 53 1.64 -0.50 0.19
C THR A 53 0.62 -1.29 -0.61
N CYS A 54 0.94 -2.55 -0.90
CA CYS A 54 0.03 -3.50 -1.52
C CYS A 54 -0.26 -4.65 -0.55
N VAL A 55 -1.51 -4.90 -0.25
CA VAL A 55 -1.87 -6.03 0.65
C VAL A 55 -2.21 -7.26 -0.20
N ASN A 56 -1.41 -8.30 -0.05
CA ASN A 56 -1.70 -9.63 -0.59
C ASN A 56 -2.46 -10.44 0.45
N THR A 57 -3.73 -10.68 0.22
CA THR A 57 -4.59 -11.42 1.17
C THR A 57 -4.37 -12.93 1.13
N LEU A 58 -3.56 -13.43 0.20
CA LEU A 58 -3.25 -14.85 -0.04
C LEU A 58 -4.48 -15.69 -0.50
N VAL A 59 -5.53 -15.02 -0.98
CA VAL A 59 -6.75 -15.65 -1.51
C VAL A 59 -7.22 -15.06 -2.83
N GLU A 60 -6.43 -14.18 -3.42
CA GLU A 60 -6.70 -13.64 -4.75
C GLU A 60 -6.58 -14.75 -5.82
N ALA A 61 -7.38 -14.64 -6.87
CA ALA A 61 -7.26 -15.54 -8.01
C ALA A 61 -5.86 -15.41 -8.65
N PRO A 62 -5.22 -16.54 -9.09
CA PRO A 62 -3.86 -16.49 -9.64
C PRO A 62 -3.61 -15.44 -10.73
N PRO A 63 -4.53 -15.18 -11.68
CA PRO A 63 -4.32 -14.12 -12.67
C PRO A 63 -4.29 -12.72 -12.07
N VAL A 64 -5.00 -12.49 -10.96
CA VAL A 64 -5.04 -11.20 -10.28
C VAL A 64 -3.73 -10.94 -9.56
N ILE A 65 -3.23 -11.92 -8.81
CA ILE A 65 -1.96 -11.77 -8.09
C ILE A 65 -0.78 -11.65 -9.06
N ASP A 66 -0.77 -12.41 -10.16
CA ASP A 66 0.23 -12.29 -11.22
C ASP A 66 0.24 -10.90 -11.85
N HIS A 67 -0.94 -10.32 -12.10
CA HIS A 67 -1.06 -8.95 -12.60
C HIS A 67 -0.48 -7.92 -11.61
N VAL A 68 -0.80 -8.06 -10.33
CA VAL A 68 -0.30 -7.17 -9.28
C VAL A 68 1.22 -7.27 -9.14
N HIS A 69 1.78 -8.48 -9.12
CA HIS A 69 3.22 -8.67 -9.03
C HIS A 69 3.96 -8.07 -10.22
N LYS A 70 3.48 -8.29 -11.45
CA LYS A 70 4.05 -7.66 -12.66
C LYS A 70 3.98 -6.14 -12.61
N PHE A 71 2.92 -5.59 -12.04
CA PHE A 71 2.80 -4.15 -11.86
C PHE A 71 3.81 -3.63 -10.82
N ILE A 72 3.96 -4.32 -9.69
CA ILE A 72 4.95 -3.98 -8.65
C ILE A 72 6.38 -4.03 -9.21
N GLU A 73 6.74 -5.07 -9.98
CA GLU A 73 8.04 -5.17 -10.64
C GLU A 73 8.34 -3.97 -11.54
N ARG A 74 7.37 -3.59 -12.38
CA ARG A 74 7.49 -2.41 -13.25
C ARG A 74 7.60 -1.12 -12.45
N LEU A 75 6.88 -1.03 -11.34
CA LEU A 75 6.90 0.11 -10.44
C LEU A 75 8.29 0.27 -9.78
N HIS A 76 8.90 -0.82 -9.32
CA HIS A 76 10.27 -0.81 -8.80
C HIS A 76 11.27 -0.31 -9.84
N LEU A 77 11.21 -0.83 -11.08
CA LEU A 77 12.09 -0.40 -12.16
C LEU A 77 11.92 1.08 -12.49
N TYR A 78 10.69 1.56 -12.53
CA TYR A 78 10.38 2.96 -12.80
C TYR A 78 10.90 3.88 -11.71
N ILE A 79 10.68 3.54 -10.44
CA ILE A 79 11.15 4.29 -9.28
C ILE A 79 12.68 4.38 -9.28
N GLN A 80 13.35 3.26 -9.57
CA GLN A 80 14.80 3.19 -9.62
C GLN A 80 15.37 4.02 -10.78
N ASP A 81 14.80 3.90 -11.99
CA ASP A 81 15.24 4.64 -13.17
C ASP A 81 15.13 6.17 -12.98
N ARG A 82 14.10 6.62 -12.30
CA ARG A 82 13.84 8.04 -12.01
C ARG A 82 14.45 8.55 -10.71
N GLY A 83 15.12 7.69 -9.96
CA GLY A 83 15.74 8.05 -8.68
C GLY A 83 14.73 8.62 -7.67
N LEU A 84 13.51 8.09 -7.65
CA LEU A 84 12.47 8.51 -6.72
C LEU A 84 12.66 7.83 -5.37
N GLN A 85 12.51 8.58 -4.28
CA GLN A 85 12.58 8.04 -2.91
C GLN A 85 11.21 7.51 -2.46
N ILE A 86 10.76 6.47 -3.14
CA ILE A 86 9.50 5.79 -2.86
C ILE A 86 9.80 4.33 -2.57
N GLU A 87 9.25 3.82 -1.49
CA GLU A 87 9.35 2.42 -1.10
C GLU A 87 8.06 1.69 -1.44
N VAL A 88 8.15 0.56 -2.13
CA VAL A 88 7.00 -0.29 -2.45
C VAL A 88 7.05 -1.51 -1.54
N VAL A 89 5.99 -1.71 -0.76
CA VAL A 89 5.93 -2.75 0.26
C VAL A 89 4.72 -3.65 0.04
N GLU A 90 4.97 -4.94 -0.11
CA GLU A 90 3.91 -5.94 -0.09
C GLU A 90 3.65 -6.38 1.35
N LEU A 91 2.41 -6.20 1.80
CA LEU A 91 1.96 -6.58 3.13
C LEU A 91 1.17 -7.88 3.04
N VAL A 92 1.44 -8.78 3.98
CA VAL A 92 0.72 -10.04 4.10
C VAL A 92 0.12 -10.17 5.50
N PRO A 93 -1.05 -10.80 5.66
CA PRO A 93 -1.58 -11.09 6.98
C PRO A 93 -0.69 -12.09 7.72
N GLU A 94 -0.64 -11.97 9.04
CA GLU A 94 -0.04 -12.99 9.89
C GLU A 94 -0.69 -14.35 9.63
N HIS A 95 0.08 -15.43 9.75
CA HIS A 95 -0.38 -16.79 9.45
C HIS A 95 -1.72 -17.15 10.11
N GLU A 96 -1.90 -16.78 11.37
CA GLU A 96 -3.13 -17.01 12.12
C GLU A 96 -4.31 -16.13 11.67
N GLN A 97 -4.05 -15.05 10.93
CA GLN A 97 -5.06 -14.11 10.45
C GLN A 97 -5.44 -14.36 8.98
N THR A 98 -4.82 -15.36 8.33
CA THR A 98 -5.16 -15.73 6.96
C THR A 98 -6.60 -16.23 6.83
N PHE A 99 -7.14 -16.17 5.62
CA PHE A 99 -8.49 -16.67 5.32
C PHE A 99 -8.66 -18.14 5.74
N TRP A 100 -7.72 -18.98 5.34
CA TRP A 100 -7.81 -20.42 5.58
C TRP A 100 -7.68 -20.78 7.07
N SER A 101 -6.80 -20.10 7.80
CA SER A 101 -6.66 -20.30 9.25
C SER A 101 -7.95 -19.93 10.00
N ASN A 102 -8.67 -18.89 9.54
CA ASN A 102 -9.92 -18.50 10.18
C ASN A 102 -11.10 -19.40 9.76
N VAL A 103 -11.26 -19.72 8.48
CA VAL A 103 -12.40 -20.53 8.01
C VAL A 103 -12.25 -21.99 8.42
N ILE A 104 -11.11 -22.61 8.15
CA ILE A 104 -10.88 -24.02 8.44
C ILE A 104 -10.45 -24.23 9.89
N GLY A 105 -9.48 -23.44 10.36
CA GLY A 105 -8.90 -23.63 11.69
C GLY A 105 -9.80 -23.18 12.82
N ARG A 106 -10.53 -22.06 12.67
CA ARG A 106 -11.38 -21.47 13.73
C ARG A 106 -12.88 -21.62 13.48
N GLY A 107 -13.29 -22.18 12.33
CA GLY A 107 -14.71 -22.36 12.00
C GLY A 107 -15.44 -21.06 11.73
N TYR A 108 -14.76 -19.98 11.29
CA TYR A 108 -15.42 -18.73 10.96
C TYR A 108 -16.34 -18.93 9.75
N PRO A 109 -17.53 -18.29 9.74
CA PRO A 109 -18.36 -18.30 8.55
C PRO A 109 -17.66 -17.56 7.41
N THR A 110 -18.00 -17.93 6.17
CA THR A 110 -17.54 -17.18 5.00
C THR A 110 -17.93 -15.72 5.15
N PRO A 111 -17.05 -14.77 4.73
CA PRO A 111 -17.38 -13.36 4.83
C PRO A 111 -18.67 -13.01 4.07
N VAL A 112 -19.54 -12.26 4.72
CA VAL A 112 -20.75 -11.70 4.14
C VAL A 112 -20.74 -10.17 4.32
N ARG A 113 -21.67 -9.49 3.67
CA ARG A 113 -21.70 -8.02 3.67
C ARG A 113 -21.73 -7.43 5.08
N GLU A 114 -22.45 -8.05 5.99
CA GLU A 114 -22.65 -7.63 7.37
C GLU A 114 -21.52 -8.09 8.31
N PHE A 115 -20.74 -9.08 7.90
CA PHE A 115 -19.66 -9.65 8.70
C PHE A 115 -18.36 -9.76 7.90
N ARG A 116 -17.68 -8.62 7.74
CA ARG A 116 -16.46 -8.46 6.93
C ARG A 116 -15.18 -8.64 7.75
N TRP A 117 -15.07 -9.69 8.51
CA TRP A 117 -13.87 -9.97 9.28
C TRP A 117 -12.57 -10.04 8.43
N CYS A 118 -12.72 -10.43 7.17
CA CYS A 118 -11.61 -10.49 6.23
C CYS A 118 -10.97 -9.12 5.96
N THR A 119 -11.78 -8.04 5.93
CA THR A 119 -11.25 -6.69 5.74
C THR A 119 -10.38 -6.27 6.92
N ASP A 120 -10.85 -6.49 8.14
CA ASP A 120 -10.09 -6.17 9.35
C ASP A 120 -8.79 -6.98 9.40
N ARG A 121 -8.88 -8.31 9.37
CA ARG A 121 -7.75 -9.20 9.64
C ARG A 121 -6.71 -9.24 8.52
N MET A 122 -7.16 -9.17 7.26
CA MET A 122 -6.28 -9.40 6.12
C MET A 122 -5.86 -8.11 5.41
N LYS A 123 -6.48 -6.95 5.70
CA LYS A 123 -6.15 -5.67 5.07
C LYS A 123 -5.76 -4.61 6.09
N ILE A 124 -6.63 -4.34 7.08
CA ILE A 124 -6.41 -3.25 8.04
C ILE A 124 -5.24 -3.58 8.98
N ARG A 125 -5.25 -4.77 9.59
CA ARG A 125 -4.20 -5.16 10.54
C ARG A 125 -2.80 -5.19 9.93
N PRO A 126 -2.55 -5.79 8.76
CA PRO A 126 -1.23 -5.71 8.13
C PRO A 126 -0.75 -4.28 7.91
N ALA A 127 -1.65 -3.37 7.51
CA ALA A 127 -1.31 -1.95 7.36
C ALA A 127 -1.00 -1.27 8.69
N GLN A 128 -1.77 -1.56 9.74
CA GLN A 128 -1.52 -1.05 11.10
C GLN A 128 -0.19 -1.58 11.64
N THR A 129 0.08 -2.88 11.50
CA THR A 129 1.36 -3.48 11.91
C THR A 129 2.53 -2.84 11.19
N PHE A 130 2.39 -2.58 9.89
CA PHE A 130 3.42 -1.87 9.12
C PHE A 130 3.70 -0.47 9.69
N ILE A 131 2.67 0.31 9.98
CA ILE A 131 2.83 1.66 10.55
C ILE A 131 3.48 1.58 11.94
N GLN A 132 3.05 0.65 12.80
CA GLN A 132 3.62 0.44 14.13
C GLN A 132 5.09 0.01 14.10
N GLN A 133 5.48 -0.83 13.15
CA GLN A 133 6.87 -1.25 12.97
C GLN A 133 7.79 -0.14 12.47
N HIS A 134 7.22 0.95 11.97
CA HIS A 134 7.93 2.12 11.46
C HIS A 134 7.62 3.38 12.30
N GLU A 135 7.52 3.22 13.61
CA GLU A 135 7.26 4.34 14.54
C GLU A 135 8.30 5.45 14.45
N ASP A 136 9.55 5.12 14.10
CA ASP A 136 10.62 6.07 13.82
C ASP A 136 10.33 7.01 12.64
N VAL A 137 9.46 6.58 11.73
CA VAL A 137 9.06 7.34 10.53
C VAL A 137 7.72 8.02 10.73
N PHE A 138 6.73 7.30 11.28
CA PHE A 138 5.35 7.80 11.40
C PHE A 138 5.06 8.52 12.73
N GLY A 139 5.97 8.43 13.68
CA GLY A 139 5.71 8.87 15.06
C GLY A 139 4.81 7.87 15.80
N ASN A 140 4.65 8.10 17.09
CA ASN A 140 3.78 7.26 17.94
C ASN A 140 2.32 7.70 17.68
N PRO A 141 1.44 6.83 17.15
CA PRO A 141 0.05 7.16 16.85
C PRO A 141 -0.80 7.34 18.10
#